data_07e36a4dfff01d0d00f7de9baf5c1d56
#
_entry.id   07e36a4dfff01d0d00f7de9baf5c1d56
#
_cell.length_a   1.000
_cell.length_b   1.000
_cell.length_c   1.000
_cell.angle_alpha   90.00
_cell.angle_beta   90.00
_cell.angle_gamma   90.00
#
_symmetry.space_group_name_H-M   'P 1'
#
loop_
_entity.id
_entity.type
_entity.pdbx_description
1 polymer ?
#
loop_
_entity_poly.entity_id
_entity_poly.type
_entity_poly.pdbx_seq_one_letter_code
_entity_poly.pdbx_strand_id
1 'polypeptide(L)'
;MQNLDQLLLPPAELGWYQRLKSGHFQHYENVCHVFAEFIGMDPWLIAPLFKHCGEVDFMQREGEACLIESVAKLFTAIEQKYTEYGITCQPYIVIKADAGTYGMAVMMVKSIEELKSLNRKQRTAMSKTKGGQPVRSVIIQEGVYTFETWGKDNAVAEPVVYMWGQRVVGGFYRVHKERGVDENLNSPGMQFEPLAFVKPCHEPHHNKADDECQNRFYAYGVVARLSMLAAAREMQEQKK
;
A
#
# COMPACT_ATOMS: atom_id res chain seq x y z
N MET A 1 3.90 28.34 -1.82
CA MET A 1 3.71 27.73 -3.16
C MET A 1 2.36 28.09 -3.80
N GLN A 2 1.39 28.61 -3.05
CA GLN A 2 0.04 28.97 -3.58
C GLN A 2 0.04 30.14 -4.60
N ASN A 3 1.12 30.86 -4.74
CA ASN A 3 1.24 32.00 -5.66
C ASN A 3 2.21 31.74 -6.83
N LEU A 4 2.38 30.51 -7.24
CA LEU A 4 3.19 30.15 -8.40
C LEU A 4 2.28 29.99 -9.62
N ASP A 5 2.67 30.59 -10.74
CA ASP A 5 1.96 30.44 -12.03
C ASP A 5 2.23 29.10 -12.70
N GLN A 6 3.14 28.29 -12.16
CA GLN A 6 3.47 26.97 -12.68
C GLN A 6 2.41 25.92 -12.32
N LEU A 7 2.09 25.08 -13.28
CA LEU A 7 1.28 23.88 -13.03
C LEU A 7 2.04 22.92 -12.12
N LEU A 8 1.50 22.70 -10.92
CA LEU A 8 1.99 21.70 -9.97
C LEU A 8 1.11 20.44 -10.03
N LEU A 9 1.73 19.26 -10.15
CA LEU A 9 1.05 17.96 -10.10
C LEU A 9 1.77 17.04 -9.09
N PRO A 10 1.13 16.66 -7.99
CA PRO A 10 -0.21 17.08 -7.55
C PRO A 10 -0.27 18.56 -7.18
N PRO A 11 -1.47 19.19 -7.21
CA PRO A 11 -1.66 20.59 -6.79
C PRO A 11 -1.17 20.81 -5.36
N ALA A 12 -0.72 22.03 -5.05
CA ALA A 12 -0.20 22.38 -3.73
C ALA A 12 -1.24 22.22 -2.61
N GLU A 13 -2.53 22.40 -2.95
CA GLU A 13 -3.67 22.25 -2.04
C GLU A 13 -3.86 20.80 -1.59
N LEU A 14 -3.56 19.84 -2.45
CA LEU A 14 -3.56 18.41 -2.11
C LEU A 14 -2.49 18.05 -1.08
N GLY A 15 -1.53 18.91 -0.89
CA GLY A 15 -0.48 18.84 0.11
C GLY A 15 0.09 17.43 0.27
N TRP A 16 1.27 17.20 -0.19
CA TRP A 16 1.94 15.91 -0.14
C TRP A 16 1.84 15.21 1.23
N TYR A 17 1.88 15.95 2.32
CA TYR A 17 1.83 15.44 3.70
C TYR A 17 0.42 15.44 4.31
N GLN A 18 -0.53 16.16 3.71
CA GLN A 18 -1.93 16.26 4.17
C GLN A 18 -2.84 15.26 3.47
N ARG A 19 -2.41 14.76 2.31
CA ARG A 19 -3.18 13.79 1.55
C ARG A 19 -3.44 12.53 2.37
N LEU A 20 -4.70 12.12 2.45
CA LEU A 20 -5.13 10.94 3.18
C LEU A 20 -4.97 9.69 2.32
N LYS A 21 -4.34 8.66 2.88
CA LYS A 21 -4.21 7.36 2.23
C LYS A 21 -5.57 6.71 2.02
N SER A 22 -6.47 6.83 3.01
CA SER A 22 -7.84 6.30 2.92
C SER A 22 -8.61 6.88 1.74
N GLY A 23 -8.49 8.18 1.47
CA GLY A 23 -9.09 8.81 0.29
C GLY A 23 -8.58 8.20 -1.00
N HIS A 24 -7.25 8.04 -1.15
CA HIS A 24 -6.69 7.39 -2.32
C HIS A 24 -7.16 5.93 -2.47
N PHE A 25 -7.13 5.15 -1.39
CA PHE A 25 -7.55 3.74 -1.43
C PHE A 25 -9.03 3.57 -1.75
N GLN A 26 -9.90 4.50 -1.34
CA GLN A 26 -11.31 4.50 -1.74
C GLN A 26 -11.47 4.66 -3.26
N HIS A 27 -10.74 5.59 -3.87
CA HIS A 27 -10.74 5.75 -5.33
C HIS A 27 -10.12 4.55 -6.03
N TYR A 28 -9.04 3.99 -5.44
CA TYR A 28 -8.35 2.84 -6.00
C TYR A 28 -9.26 1.59 -5.99
N GLU A 29 -9.93 1.32 -4.89
CA GLU A 29 -10.92 0.23 -4.77
C GLU A 29 -12.00 0.35 -5.86
N ASN A 30 -12.60 1.54 -6.02
CA ASN A 30 -13.60 1.78 -7.03
C ASN A 30 -13.09 1.55 -8.46
N VAL A 31 -11.85 1.96 -8.76
CA VAL A 31 -11.21 1.74 -10.06
C VAL A 31 -10.96 0.26 -10.29
N CYS A 32 -10.46 -0.44 -9.27
CA CYS A 32 -10.18 -1.88 -9.35
C CYS A 32 -11.45 -2.71 -9.53
N HIS A 33 -12.55 -2.36 -8.86
CA HIS A 33 -13.83 -3.04 -9.04
C HIS A 33 -14.33 -2.94 -10.48
N VAL A 34 -14.34 -1.73 -11.07
CA VAL A 34 -14.75 -1.53 -12.46
C VAL A 34 -13.85 -2.31 -13.44
N PHE A 35 -12.53 -2.28 -13.20
CA PHE A 35 -11.59 -3.01 -14.04
C PHE A 35 -11.75 -4.53 -13.90
N ALA A 36 -11.89 -5.02 -12.69
CA ALA A 36 -12.06 -6.44 -12.39
C ALA A 36 -13.36 -7.00 -13.00
N GLU A 37 -14.46 -6.26 -12.89
CA GLU A 37 -15.74 -6.60 -13.54
C GLU A 37 -15.58 -6.69 -15.07
N PHE A 38 -14.88 -5.73 -15.67
CA PHE A 38 -14.66 -5.69 -17.12
C PHE A 38 -13.88 -6.91 -17.64
N ILE A 39 -12.91 -7.43 -16.87
CA ILE A 39 -12.08 -8.58 -17.28
C ILE A 39 -12.51 -9.91 -16.65
N GLY A 40 -13.58 -9.92 -15.83
CA GLY A 40 -14.11 -11.11 -15.22
C GLY A 40 -13.23 -11.72 -14.12
N MET A 41 -12.56 -10.87 -13.31
CA MET A 41 -11.72 -11.31 -12.18
C MET A 41 -12.22 -10.79 -10.83
N ASP A 42 -11.80 -11.44 -9.73
CA ASP A 42 -12.05 -10.91 -8.39
C ASP A 42 -11.21 -9.65 -8.14
N PRO A 43 -11.82 -8.51 -7.77
CA PRO A 43 -11.10 -7.28 -7.48
C PRO A 43 -10.11 -7.41 -6.33
N TRP A 44 -10.32 -8.34 -5.39
CA TRP A 44 -9.39 -8.60 -4.29
C TRP A 44 -7.96 -8.95 -4.76
N LEU A 45 -7.81 -9.57 -5.92
CA LEU A 45 -6.50 -9.94 -6.48
C LEU A 45 -5.61 -8.72 -6.83
N ILE A 46 -6.19 -7.53 -6.94
CA ILE A 46 -5.50 -6.29 -7.29
C ILE A 46 -5.73 -5.14 -6.31
N ALA A 47 -6.70 -5.28 -5.41
CA ALA A 47 -7.06 -4.27 -4.41
C ALA A 47 -7.11 -4.89 -3.02
N PRO A 48 -6.11 -4.66 -2.16
CA PRO A 48 -6.12 -5.18 -0.79
C PRO A 48 -7.28 -4.58 0.00
N LEU A 49 -7.88 -5.37 0.87
CA LEU A 49 -8.94 -4.93 1.77
C LEU A 49 -8.42 -3.86 2.74
N PHE A 50 -9.25 -2.87 3.03
CA PHE A 50 -8.90 -1.84 4.00
C PHE A 50 -10.10 -1.31 4.77
N LYS A 51 -9.82 -0.66 5.88
CA LYS A 51 -10.75 0.14 6.68
C LYS A 51 -10.07 1.45 7.06
N HIS A 52 -10.87 2.42 7.44
CA HIS A 52 -10.41 3.70 7.96
C HIS A 52 -10.98 3.90 9.36
N CYS A 53 -10.17 4.41 10.27
CA CYS A 53 -10.60 4.83 11.60
C CYS A 53 -10.13 6.27 11.83
N GLY A 54 -11.09 7.20 11.97
CA GLY A 54 -10.84 8.57 12.39
C GLY A 54 -10.79 8.69 13.91
N GLU A 55 -10.36 9.84 14.42
CA GLU A 55 -10.38 10.20 15.84
C GLU A 55 -9.66 9.21 16.76
N VAL A 56 -8.41 8.88 16.41
CA VAL A 56 -7.54 8.03 17.24
C VAL A 56 -6.50 8.87 17.98
N ASP A 57 -6.26 8.56 19.24
CA ASP A 57 -5.10 9.00 20.01
C ASP A 57 -4.48 7.81 20.73
N PHE A 58 -3.34 7.33 20.24
CA PHE A 58 -2.64 6.18 20.81
C PHE A 58 -2.12 6.42 22.23
N MET A 59 -1.82 7.67 22.60
CA MET A 59 -1.32 7.99 23.94
C MET A 59 -2.44 8.02 24.97
N GLN A 60 -3.60 8.58 24.62
CA GLN A 60 -4.80 8.66 25.47
C GLN A 60 -5.69 7.44 25.33
N ARG A 61 -5.40 6.54 24.36
CA ARG A 61 -6.22 5.37 24.00
C ARG A 61 -7.63 5.75 23.51
N GLU A 62 -7.78 6.94 22.94
CA GLU A 62 -9.02 7.36 22.30
C GLU A 62 -9.19 6.63 20.96
N GLY A 63 -10.42 6.26 20.62
CA GLY A 63 -10.73 5.52 19.41
C GLY A 63 -10.30 4.05 19.39
N GLU A 64 -9.71 3.53 20.47
CA GLU A 64 -9.19 2.15 20.53
C GLU A 64 -10.27 1.09 20.28
N ALA A 65 -11.48 1.30 20.79
CA ALA A 65 -12.60 0.37 20.57
C ALA A 65 -13.00 0.28 19.09
N CYS A 66 -13.09 1.43 18.40
CA CYS A 66 -13.34 1.50 16.95
C CYS A 66 -12.22 0.83 16.15
N LEU A 67 -10.97 1.06 16.55
CA LEU A 67 -9.81 0.46 15.92
C LEU A 67 -9.83 -1.08 16.05
N ILE A 68 -10.08 -1.61 17.25
CA ILE A 68 -10.19 -3.05 17.52
C ILE A 68 -11.33 -3.68 16.71
N GLU A 69 -12.50 -3.05 16.67
CA GLU A 69 -13.64 -3.56 15.89
C GLU A 69 -13.34 -3.57 14.39
N SER A 70 -12.71 -2.52 13.89
CA SER A 70 -12.32 -2.42 12.47
C SER A 70 -11.30 -3.46 12.08
N VAL A 71 -10.31 -3.71 12.94
CA VAL A 71 -9.29 -4.76 12.76
C VAL A 71 -9.95 -6.15 12.79
N ALA A 72 -10.87 -6.40 13.72
CA ALA A 72 -11.57 -7.69 13.81
C ALA A 72 -12.38 -7.98 12.53
N LYS A 73 -13.16 -7.00 12.06
CA LYS A 73 -13.93 -7.12 10.82
C LYS A 73 -13.03 -7.37 9.61
N LEU A 74 -11.87 -6.70 9.56
CA LEU A 74 -10.93 -6.87 8.46
C LEU A 74 -10.28 -8.25 8.49
N PHE A 75 -9.87 -8.76 9.66
CA PHE A 75 -9.36 -10.14 9.78
C PHE A 75 -10.37 -11.15 9.27
N THR A 76 -11.63 -11.07 9.69
CA THR A 76 -12.69 -11.97 9.22
C THR A 76 -12.83 -11.95 7.70
N ALA A 77 -12.78 -10.76 7.08
CA ALA A 77 -12.87 -10.63 5.63
C ALA A 77 -11.66 -11.23 4.90
N ILE A 78 -10.45 -11.02 5.45
CA ILE A 78 -9.21 -11.61 4.89
C ILE A 78 -9.24 -13.13 5.01
N GLU A 79 -9.63 -13.68 6.16
CA GLU A 79 -9.74 -15.12 6.40
C GLU A 79 -10.73 -15.79 5.45
N GLN A 80 -11.84 -15.13 5.13
CA GLN A 80 -12.78 -15.58 4.11
C GLN A 80 -12.10 -15.67 2.74
N LYS A 81 -11.37 -14.64 2.32
CA LYS A 81 -10.61 -14.64 1.06
C LYS A 81 -9.51 -15.69 1.05
N TYR A 82 -8.78 -15.86 2.13
CA TYR A 82 -7.75 -16.87 2.24
C TYR A 82 -8.34 -18.28 2.10
N THR A 83 -9.50 -18.52 2.70
CA THR A 83 -10.25 -19.79 2.56
C THR A 83 -10.70 -20.01 1.12
N GLU A 84 -11.27 -18.98 0.46
CA GLU A 84 -11.73 -19.02 -0.92
C GLU A 84 -10.59 -19.38 -1.90
N TYR A 85 -9.40 -18.84 -1.66
CA TYR A 85 -8.23 -19.04 -2.53
C TYR A 85 -7.25 -20.13 -2.06
N GLY A 86 -7.59 -20.87 -0.99
CA GLY A 86 -6.74 -21.93 -0.45
C GLY A 86 -5.41 -21.44 0.11
N ILE A 87 -5.36 -20.20 0.60
CA ILE A 87 -4.15 -19.59 1.19
C ILE A 87 -4.04 -20.07 2.64
N THR A 88 -2.88 -20.62 3.00
CA THR A 88 -2.65 -21.25 4.32
C THR A 88 -1.77 -20.43 5.25
N CYS A 89 -1.17 -19.34 4.77
CA CYS A 89 -0.38 -18.46 5.63
C CYS A 89 -1.28 -17.66 6.59
N GLN A 90 -0.71 -17.24 7.72
CA GLN A 90 -1.43 -16.45 8.71
C GLN A 90 -1.72 -15.05 8.16
N PRO A 91 -2.97 -14.56 8.15
CA PRO A 91 -3.25 -13.18 7.77
C PRO A 91 -2.61 -12.20 8.75
N TYR A 92 -2.22 -11.03 8.25
CA TYR A 92 -1.79 -9.92 9.08
C TYR A 92 -2.35 -8.60 8.55
N ILE A 93 -2.36 -7.60 9.40
CA ILE A 93 -2.89 -6.28 9.11
C ILE A 93 -1.79 -5.24 9.33
N VAL A 94 -1.77 -4.22 8.47
CA VAL A 94 -0.89 -3.07 8.60
C VAL A 94 -1.70 -1.83 8.95
N ILE A 95 -1.45 -1.26 10.11
CA ILE A 95 -2.06 -0.01 10.58
C ILE A 95 -1.07 1.11 10.31
N LYS A 96 -1.51 2.14 9.58
CA LYS A 96 -0.67 3.28 9.18
C LYS A 96 -1.36 4.58 9.52
N ALA A 97 -0.59 5.60 9.93
CA ALA A 97 -1.11 6.97 9.94
C ALA A 97 -1.73 7.29 8.57
N ASP A 98 -2.94 7.81 8.55
CA ASP A 98 -3.67 8.10 7.32
C ASP A 98 -2.99 9.23 6.53
N ALA A 99 -2.55 10.28 7.21
CA ALA A 99 -1.69 11.31 6.65
C ALA A 99 -0.20 11.05 6.93
N GLY A 100 0.68 11.74 6.20
CA GLY A 100 2.13 11.69 6.41
C GLY A 100 2.85 10.68 5.52
N THR A 101 4.18 10.73 5.59
CA THR A 101 5.10 10.04 4.68
C THR A 101 6.23 9.34 5.46
N TYR A 102 7.18 8.74 4.76
CA TYR A 102 8.44 8.16 5.27
C TYR A 102 8.30 6.90 6.14
N GLY A 103 7.20 6.17 6.08
CA GLY A 103 7.03 4.92 6.80
C GLY A 103 6.99 5.06 8.34
N MET A 104 6.77 6.27 8.86
CA MET A 104 6.53 6.50 10.28
C MET A 104 5.07 6.22 10.64
N ALA A 105 4.82 5.90 11.92
CA ALA A 105 3.52 5.48 12.42
C ALA A 105 2.91 4.36 11.58
N VAL A 106 3.69 3.28 11.42
CA VAL A 106 3.31 2.03 10.77
C VAL A 106 3.48 0.90 11.77
N MET A 107 2.47 0.06 11.92
CA MET A 107 2.46 -1.09 12.80
C MET A 107 1.83 -2.28 12.08
N MET A 108 2.45 -3.44 12.19
CA MET A 108 1.89 -4.71 11.76
C MET A 108 1.31 -5.43 12.97
N VAL A 109 0.14 -6.05 12.81
CA VAL A 109 -0.51 -6.88 13.81
C VAL A 109 -0.97 -8.20 13.20
N LYS A 110 -0.72 -9.29 13.90
CA LYS A 110 -1.11 -10.66 13.51
C LYS A 110 -2.30 -11.18 14.30
N SER A 111 -2.69 -10.46 15.35
CA SER A 111 -3.87 -10.78 16.16
C SER A 111 -4.46 -9.53 16.82
N ILE A 112 -5.72 -9.66 17.26
CA ILE A 112 -6.40 -8.60 18.03
C ILE A 112 -5.74 -8.41 19.39
N GLU A 113 -5.21 -9.48 19.96
CA GLU A 113 -4.54 -9.48 21.29
C GLU A 113 -3.28 -8.61 21.28
N GLU A 114 -2.51 -8.64 20.18
CA GLU A 114 -1.35 -7.74 20.00
C GLU A 114 -1.78 -6.27 20.05
N LEU A 115 -2.89 -5.93 19.40
CA LEU A 115 -3.41 -4.57 19.39
C LEU A 115 -3.89 -4.11 20.78
N LYS A 116 -4.58 -4.99 21.54
CA LYS A 116 -5.04 -4.73 22.90
C LYS A 116 -3.88 -4.55 23.90
N SER A 117 -2.75 -5.21 23.64
CA SER A 117 -1.58 -5.26 24.53
C SER A 117 -0.46 -4.28 24.18
N LEU A 118 -0.73 -3.26 23.37
CA LEU A 118 0.28 -2.28 22.97
C LEU A 118 0.94 -1.62 24.16
N ASN A 119 2.26 -1.77 24.27
CA ASN A 119 3.04 -1.09 25.29
C ASN A 119 3.24 0.40 24.98
N ARG A 120 3.77 1.17 25.94
CA ARG A 120 3.97 2.62 25.80
C ARG A 120 4.87 2.96 24.61
N LYS A 121 5.94 2.17 24.36
CA LYS A 121 6.88 2.41 23.24
C LYS A 121 6.17 2.28 21.90
N GLN A 122 5.37 1.24 21.71
CA GLN A 122 4.57 1.01 20.49
C GLN A 122 3.56 2.14 20.27
N ARG A 123 2.81 2.53 21.32
CA ARG A 123 1.88 3.66 21.24
C ARG A 123 2.58 4.98 20.90
N THR A 124 3.76 5.23 21.49
CA THR A 124 4.56 6.42 21.16
C THR A 124 4.99 6.41 19.67
N ALA A 125 5.41 5.26 19.16
CA ALA A 125 5.79 5.13 17.75
C ALA A 125 4.62 5.41 16.79
N MET A 126 3.38 5.10 17.20
CA MET A 126 2.17 5.36 16.42
C MET A 126 1.58 6.76 16.62
N SER A 127 2.05 7.54 17.59
CA SER A 127 1.41 8.81 17.99
C SER A 127 1.79 10.00 17.12
N LYS A 128 2.89 9.95 16.37
CA LYS A 128 3.41 11.08 15.60
C LYS A 128 3.96 10.68 14.24
N THR A 129 3.75 11.55 13.26
CA THR A 129 4.37 11.47 11.93
C THR A 129 5.73 12.17 11.90
N LYS A 130 6.45 12.08 10.78
CA LYS A 130 7.67 12.88 10.55
C LYS A 130 7.30 14.36 10.59
N GLY A 131 8.01 15.14 11.37
CA GLY A 131 7.66 16.55 11.63
C GLY A 131 6.84 16.75 12.91
N GLY A 132 6.59 15.69 13.68
CA GLY A 132 6.00 15.79 15.02
C GLY A 132 4.48 16.01 15.05
N GLN A 133 3.82 15.95 13.90
CA GLN A 133 2.36 16.08 13.84
C GLN A 133 1.68 14.87 14.48
N PRO A 134 0.66 15.09 15.33
CA PRO A 134 -0.07 14.01 15.96
C PRO A 134 -0.84 13.18 14.92
N VAL A 135 -0.85 11.86 15.11
CA VAL A 135 -1.71 10.95 14.34
C VAL A 135 -3.12 11.04 14.90
N ARG A 136 -4.06 11.44 14.05
CA ARG A 136 -5.49 11.60 14.40
C ARG A 136 -6.39 10.61 13.69
N SER A 137 -5.90 10.00 12.62
CA SER A 137 -6.62 8.98 11.86
C SER A 137 -5.64 7.94 11.33
N VAL A 138 -6.15 6.74 11.10
CA VAL A 138 -5.38 5.62 10.56
C VAL A 138 -6.13 4.92 9.43
N ILE A 139 -5.38 4.43 8.46
CA ILE A 139 -5.82 3.40 7.53
C ILE A 139 -5.37 2.04 8.07
N ILE A 140 -6.25 1.06 7.99
CA ILE A 140 -6.07 -0.31 8.43
C ILE A 140 -6.15 -1.16 7.18
N GLN A 141 -5.06 -1.76 6.77
CA GLN A 141 -4.95 -2.46 5.50
C GLN A 141 -4.61 -3.93 5.68
N GLU A 142 -5.14 -4.76 4.81
CA GLU A 142 -4.66 -6.12 4.61
C GLU A 142 -3.15 -6.11 4.35
N GLY A 143 -2.42 -6.95 5.07
CA GLY A 143 -1.02 -7.20 4.82
C GLY A 143 -0.85 -8.17 3.66
N VAL A 144 -0.01 -7.82 2.70
CA VAL A 144 0.30 -8.66 1.54
C VAL A 144 1.72 -9.19 1.68
N TYR A 145 1.88 -10.51 1.64
CA TYR A 145 3.18 -11.16 1.69
C TYR A 145 4.00 -10.84 0.44
N THR A 146 5.26 -10.49 0.63
CA THR A 146 6.19 -10.16 -0.46
C THR A 146 6.84 -11.43 -0.99
N PHE A 147 6.59 -11.76 -2.26
CA PHE A 147 7.19 -12.95 -2.92
C PHE A 147 8.45 -12.64 -3.73
N GLU A 148 8.70 -11.36 -4.00
CA GLU A 148 9.88 -10.96 -4.74
C GLU A 148 11.15 -11.11 -3.89
N THR A 149 12.21 -11.58 -4.53
CA THR A 149 13.52 -11.68 -3.92
C THR A 149 14.60 -11.12 -4.84
N TRP A 150 15.72 -10.71 -4.26
CA TRP A 150 16.85 -10.15 -4.98
C TRP A 150 18.17 -10.78 -4.52
N GLY A 151 19.06 -10.97 -5.52
CA GLY A 151 20.43 -11.43 -5.29
C GLY A 151 20.55 -12.92 -4.94
N LYS A 152 21.79 -13.34 -4.69
CA LYS A 152 22.10 -14.76 -4.38
C LYS A 152 21.54 -15.20 -3.02
N ASP A 153 21.37 -14.25 -2.11
CA ASP A 153 20.90 -14.49 -0.74
C ASP A 153 19.35 -14.53 -0.67
N ASN A 154 18.66 -14.35 -1.81
CA ASN A 154 17.19 -14.26 -1.88
C ASN A 154 16.62 -13.24 -0.89
N ALA A 155 17.27 -12.08 -0.75
CA ALA A 155 16.80 -11.01 0.12
C ALA A 155 15.41 -10.52 -0.33
N VAL A 156 14.51 -10.28 0.62
CA VAL A 156 13.14 -9.84 0.32
C VAL A 156 13.19 -8.50 -0.41
N ALA A 157 12.41 -8.39 -1.49
CA ALA A 157 12.41 -7.24 -2.38
C ALA A 157 10.98 -6.82 -2.73
N GLU A 158 10.73 -5.52 -2.79
CA GLU A 158 9.48 -4.98 -3.30
C GLU A 158 9.73 -4.05 -4.49
N PRO A 159 8.96 -4.17 -5.58
CA PRO A 159 9.13 -3.32 -6.74
C PRO A 159 8.55 -1.93 -6.49
N VAL A 160 9.30 -0.91 -6.89
CA VAL A 160 8.83 0.47 -6.98
C VAL A 160 8.83 0.88 -8.44
N VAL A 161 7.67 1.29 -8.94
CA VAL A 161 7.47 1.61 -10.35
C VAL A 161 7.26 3.10 -10.51
N TYR A 162 8.01 3.72 -11.44
CA TYR A 162 7.82 5.12 -11.84
C TYR A 162 6.92 5.22 -13.05
N MET A 163 5.98 6.15 -12.96
CA MET A 163 5.06 6.48 -14.04
C MET A 163 5.30 7.89 -14.57
N TRP A 164 5.24 8.04 -15.89
CA TRP A 164 5.12 9.34 -16.57
C TRP A 164 3.84 9.35 -17.40
N GLY A 165 2.86 10.09 -16.95
CA GLY A 165 1.52 9.92 -17.50
C GLY A 165 1.07 8.46 -17.36
N GLN A 166 0.56 7.88 -18.41
CA GLN A 166 0.11 6.48 -18.44
C GLN A 166 1.20 5.43 -18.71
N ARG A 167 2.46 5.85 -18.81
CA ARG A 167 3.58 4.97 -19.18
C ARG A 167 4.46 4.68 -17.97
N VAL A 168 4.84 3.42 -17.83
CA VAL A 168 5.91 3.01 -16.93
C VAL A 168 7.23 3.44 -17.54
N VAL A 169 8.01 4.25 -16.84
CA VAL A 169 9.29 4.80 -17.34
C VAL A 169 10.51 4.26 -16.61
N GLY A 170 10.32 3.51 -15.53
CA GLY A 170 11.40 2.92 -14.77
C GLY A 170 10.95 2.41 -13.42
N GLY A 171 11.92 2.00 -12.62
CA GLY A 171 11.68 1.52 -11.27
C GLY A 171 12.94 1.01 -10.60
N PHE A 172 12.79 0.56 -9.38
CA PHE A 172 13.83 -0.09 -8.60
C PHE A 172 13.21 -1.13 -7.66
N TYR A 173 14.03 -2.05 -7.16
CA TYR A 173 13.67 -2.87 -6.03
C TYR A 173 14.12 -2.20 -4.73
N ARG A 174 13.23 -2.14 -3.76
CA ARG A 174 13.58 -1.92 -2.37
C ARG A 174 13.88 -3.27 -1.76
N VAL A 175 15.12 -3.49 -1.36
CA VAL A 175 15.63 -4.77 -0.86
C VAL A 175 16.02 -4.64 0.59
N HIS A 176 15.68 -5.63 1.41
CA HIS A 176 16.12 -5.67 2.81
C HIS A 176 16.57 -7.08 3.20
N LYS A 177 17.85 -7.22 3.62
CA LYS A 177 18.45 -8.54 3.92
C LYS A 177 18.01 -9.11 5.27
N GLU A 178 17.58 -8.24 6.20
CA GLU A 178 17.25 -8.62 7.57
C GLU A 178 15.73 -8.60 7.85
N ARG A 179 14.91 -8.36 6.82
CA ARG A 179 13.45 -8.30 6.94
C ARG A 179 12.78 -9.50 6.30
N GLY A 180 11.70 -9.95 6.94
CA GLY A 180 10.85 -11.02 6.43
C GLY A 180 9.85 -10.53 5.36
N VAL A 181 9.14 -11.48 4.78
CA VAL A 181 8.16 -11.27 3.71
C VAL A 181 6.90 -10.51 4.17
N ASP A 182 6.68 -10.41 5.47
CA ASP A 182 5.54 -9.76 6.14
C ASP A 182 5.97 -8.51 6.93
N GLU A 183 7.16 -7.99 6.68
CA GLU A 183 7.72 -6.84 7.37
C GLU A 183 7.83 -5.60 6.47
N ASN A 184 7.91 -4.43 7.10
CA ASN A 184 8.10 -3.17 6.39
C ASN A 184 9.55 -3.04 5.89
N LEU A 185 9.75 -3.13 4.59
CA LEU A 185 11.07 -2.99 3.97
C LEU A 185 11.55 -1.53 3.93
N ASN A 186 10.66 -0.55 4.10
CA ASN A 186 11.02 0.87 4.19
C ASN A 186 11.52 1.20 5.61
N SER A 187 12.68 0.67 5.95
CA SER A 187 13.31 0.77 7.26
C SER A 187 14.83 0.91 7.14
N PRO A 188 15.53 1.35 8.19
CA PRO A 188 17.00 1.42 8.16
C PRO A 188 17.62 0.08 7.76
N GLY A 189 18.60 0.11 6.86
CA GLY A 189 19.25 -1.09 6.29
C GLY A 189 18.73 -1.48 4.91
N MET A 190 17.65 -0.86 4.42
CA MET A 190 17.17 -1.07 3.06
C MET A 190 18.21 -0.63 2.02
N GLN A 191 18.24 -1.35 0.90
CA GLN A 191 19.05 -1.06 -0.29
C GLN A 191 18.14 -0.85 -1.50
N PHE A 192 18.62 -0.09 -2.47
CA PHE A 192 17.91 0.14 -3.72
C PHE A 192 18.68 -0.55 -4.84
N GLU A 193 18.01 -1.46 -5.53
CA GLU A 193 18.58 -2.19 -6.64
C GLU A 193 17.83 -1.84 -7.93
N PRO A 194 18.53 -1.58 -9.04
CA PRO A 194 17.88 -1.20 -10.29
C PRO A 194 16.97 -2.33 -10.76
N LEU A 195 15.76 -1.97 -11.16
CA LEU A 195 14.83 -2.86 -11.81
C LEU A 195 15.24 -2.95 -13.27
N ALA A 196 15.81 -4.10 -13.66
CA ALA A 196 16.30 -4.29 -15.03
C ALA A 196 15.13 -4.47 -15.99
N PHE A 197 14.77 -3.44 -16.73
CA PHE A 197 13.91 -3.54 -17.92
C PHE A 197 14.74 -4.01 -19.11
N VAL A 198 15.15 -5.27 -19.13
CA VAL A 198 15.96 -5.84 -20.23
C VAL A 198 15.15 -5.95 -21.53
N LYS A 199 13.81 -5.96 -21.43
CA LYS A 199 12.85 -5.93 -22.56
C LYS A 199 11.63 -5.15 -22.12
N PRO A 200 10.81 -4.59 -23.05
CA PRO A 200 9.54 -3.97 -22.70
C PRO A 200 8.62 -4.97 -22.00
N CYS A 201 8.65 -4.96 -20.67
CA CYS A 201 7.89 -5.90 -19.86
C CYS A 201 6.51 -5.36 -19.47
N HIS A 202 6.14 -4.22 -19.96
CA HIS A 202 4.89 -3.54 -19.63
C HIS A 202 3.81 -3.71 -20.72
N GLU A 203 4.12 -4.43 -21.79
CA GLU A 203 3.20 -4.74 -22.89
C GLU A 203 3.09 -6.25 -23.07
N PRO A 204 1.87 -6.81 -23.22
CA PRO A 204 1.68 -8.23 -23.49
C PRO A 204 2.22 -8.57 -24.88
N HIS A 205 2.95 -9.64 -24.98
CA HIS A 205 3.38 -10.19 -26.28
C HIS A 205 2.36 -11.23 -26.74
N HIS A 206 1.55 -10.91 -27.73
CA HIS A 206 0.52 -11.79 -28.28
C HIS A 206 1.03 -13.08 -28.94
N ASN A 207 2.31 -13.19 -29.19
CA ASN A 207 2.92 -14.29 -29.98
C ASN A 207 3.89 -15.17 -29.20
N LYS A 208 3.94 -15.10 -27.85
CA LYS A 208 4.79 -15.97 -27.06
C LYS A 208 3.97 -17.11 -26.47
N ALA A 209 4.48 -18.34 -26.67
CA ALA A 209 3.94 -19.52 -26.02
C ALA A 209 3.96 -19.37 -24.49
N ASP A 210 3.00 -19.99 -23.82
CA ASP A 210 2.75 -19.93 -22.37
C ASP A 210 3.94 -20.32 -21.46
N ASP A 211 5.00 -20.88 -22.02
CA ASP A 211 6.19 -21.37 -21.29
C ASP A 211 7.30 -20.34 -21.08
N GLU A 212 7.25 -19.17 -21.68
CA GLU A 212 8.25 -18.14 -21.44
C GLU A 212 7.81 -17.15 -20.37
N CYS A 213 8.24 -17.41 -19.15
CA CYS A 213 8.30 -16.50 -18.01
C CYS A 213 7.17 -15.48 -17.95
N GLN A 214 6.13 -15.78 -17.19
CA GLN A 214 5.07 -14.84 -16.88
C GLN A 214 5.70 -13.51 -16.44
N ASN A 215 5.48 -12.47 -17.23
CA ASN A 215 6.12 -11.19 -16.97
C ASN A 215 5.41 -10.44 -15.85
N ARG A 216 5.87 -10.66 -14.62
CA ARG A 216 5.35 -9.99 -13.40
C ARG A 216 5.32 -8.47 -13.51
N PHE A 217 6.24 -7.88 -14.26
CA PHE A 217 6.31 -6.44 -14.47
C PHE A 217 5.10 -5.89 -15.24
N TYR A 218 4.48 -6.71 -16.08
CA TYR A 218 3.22 -6.35 -16.70
C TYR A 218 2.12 -6.10 -15.64
N ALA A 219 1.98 -7.01 -14.69
CA ALA A 219 1.02 -6.87 -13.60
C ALA A 219 1.29 -5.61 -12.76
N TYR A 220 2.56 -5.33 -12.44
CA TYR A 220 2.95 -4.08 -11.76
C TYR A 220 2.57 -2.84 -12.57
N GLY A 221 2.76 -2.87 -13.87
CA GLY A 221 2.35 -1.79 -14.78
C GLY A 221 0.83 -1.59 -14.82
N VAL A 222 0.04 -2.65 -14.75
CA VAL A 222 -1.43 -2.58 -14.65
C VAL A 222 -1.83 -1.91 -13.33
N VAL A 223 -1.34 -2.43 -12.20
CA VAL A 223 -1.62 -1.87 -10.86
C VAL A 223 -1.22 -0.39 -10.78
N ALA A 224 -0.05 -0.03 -11.32
CA ALA A 224 0.41 1.36 -11.35
C ALA A 224 -0.53 2.27 -12.15
N ARG A 225 -1.06 1.81 -13.29
CA ARG A 225 -2.05 2.58 -14.09
C ARG A 225 -3.38 2.74 -13.38
N LEU A 226 -3.87 1.69 -12.72
CA LEU A 226 -5.09 1.76 -11.92
C LEU A 226 -4.92 2.75 -10.76
N SER A 227 -3.79 2.72 -10.07
CA SER A 227 -3.46 3.67 -9.00
C SER A 227 -3.35 5.11 -9.51
N MET A 228 -2.78 5.32 -10.69
CA MET A 228 -2.71 6.64 -11.32
C MET A 228 -4.11 7.16 -11.69
N LEU A 229 -4.99 6.31 -12.22
CA LEU A 229 -6.39 6.68 -12.52
C LEU A 229 -7.13 7.04 -11.21
N ALA A 230 -6.91 6.29 -10.15
CA ALA A 230 -7.46 6.60 -8.83
C ALA A 230 -6.99 7.97 -8.31
N ALA A 231 -5.70 8.27 -8.43
CA ALA A 231 -5.14 9.58 -8.07
C ALA A 231 -5.72 10.72 -8.91
N ALA A 232 -5.97 10.49 -10.21
CA ALA A 232 -6.62 11.48 -11.07
C ALA A 232 -8.07 11.77 -10.63
N ARG A 233 -8.83 10.75 -10.26
CA ARG A 233 -10.20 10.91 -9.73
C ARG A 233 -10.21 11.67 -8.40
N GLU A 234 -9.31 11.32 -7.48
CA GLU A 234 -9.11 12.03 -6.22
C GLU A 234 -8.84 13.54 -6.45
N MET A 235 -7.96 13.87 -7.41
CA MET A 235 -7.68 15.27 -7.76
C MET A 235 -8.89 16.01 -8.39
N GLN A 236 -9.76 15.31 -9.11
CA GLN A 236 -10.96 15.91 -9.69
C GLN A 236 -12.01 16.25 -8.63
N GLU A 237 -12.18 15.43 -7.60
CA GLU A 237 -13.14 15.68 -6.52
C GLU A 237 -12.76 16.89 -5.66
N GLN A 238 -11.46 17.12 -5.45
CA GLN A 238 -10.98 18.25 -4.65
C GLN A 238 -11.07 19.60 -5.37
N LYS A 239 -11.34 19.61 -6.69
CA LYS A 239 -11.56 20.85 -7.45
C LYS A 239 -13.01 21.30 -7.45
N LYS A 240 -13.92 20.53 -6.87
CA LYS A 240 -15.33 20.88 -6.68
C LYS A 240 -15.55 21.52 -5.31
#